data_837fae1b29de56dd94e854c88f1c335a
#
_entry.id   837fae1b29de56dd94e854c88f1c335a
#
_cell.length_a   1.000
_cell.length_b   1.000
_cell.length_c   1.000
_cell.angle_alpha   90.00
_cell.angle_beta   90.00
_cell.angle_gamma   90.00
#
_symmetry.space_group_name_H-M   'P 1'
#
loop_
_entity.id
_entity.type
_entity.pdbx_description
1 polymer ?
#
loop_
_entity_poly.entity_id
_entity_poly.type
_entity_poly.pdbx_seq_one_letter_code
_entity_poly.pdbx_strand_id
1 'polypeptide(L)'
;MDGKVVTLEVGNTEVLARKLQELTGGDLFEICTRHPYPEEYIDATRVARNELRTNARPELSERMEHIEDYDVIFLGYPNWWGTFPMAVCTFLESADFSGKTIIPFCTHEGSGIGYSQEDLQKLCPGAKLITGIAIRGGRVASADRQLEEWLQKMTL
;
A
#
# COMPACT_ATOMS: atom_id res chain seq x y z
N MET A 1 -5.28 0.29 19.22
CA MET A 1 -4.14 0.44 18.29
C MET A 1 -4.38 1.67 17.41
N ASP A 2 -3.47 2.62 17.50
CA ASP A 2 -3.59 3.87 16.73
C ASP A 2 -3.04 3.66 15.32
N GLY A 3 -3.79 2.88 14.52
CA GLY A 3 -3.39 2.50 13.19
C GLY A 3 -4.15 3.23 12.10
N LYS A 4 -3.51 3.38 10.96
CA LYS A 4 -4.08 3.94 9.74
C LYS A 4 -3.92 2.93 8.62
N VAL A 5 -5.00 2.63 7.91
CA VAL A 5 -4.93 1.85 6.68
C VAL A 5 -4.82 2.84 5.52
N VAL A 6 -3.73 2.77 4.78
CA VAL A 6 -3.47 3.61 3.63
C VAL A 6 -3.40 2.72 2.39
N THR A 7 -4.15 3.03 1.37
CA THR A 7 -4.22 2.19 0.17
C THR A 7 -4.33 3.02 -1.10
N LEU A 8 -3.77 2.50 -2.18
CA LEU A 8 -4.05 3.01 -3.50
C LEU A 8 -5.48 2.60 -3.89
N GLU A 9 -6.22 3.50 -4.52
CA GLU A 9 -7.61 3.25 -4.94
C GLU A 9 -7.63 2.40 -6.22
N VAL A 10 -7.35 1.11 -6.09
CA VAL A 10 -7.44 0.13 -7.17
C VAL A 10 -8.13 -1.14 -6.66
N GLY A 11 -9.09 -1.61 -7.41
CA GLY A 11 -10.02 -2.71 -7.14
C GLY A 11 -9.65 -3.70 -6.05
N ASN A 12 -8.76 -4.63 -6.35
CA ASN A 12 -8.39 -5.70 -5.41
C ASN A 12 -7.69 -5.18 -4.15
N THR A 13 -6.83 -4.19 -4.30
CA THR A 13 -6.12 -3.59 -3.17
C THR A 13 -7.10 -2.89 -2.23
N GLU A 14 -8.07 -2.16 -2.79
CA GLU A 14 -9.09 -1.48 -2.00
C GLU A 14 -9.96 -2.47 -1.23
N VAL A 15 -10.35 -3.58 -1.84
CA VAL A 15 -11.10 -4.65 -1.17
C VAL A 15 -10.33 -5.15 0.05
N LEU A 16 -9.05 -5.42 -0.11
CA LEU A 16 -8.19 -5.89 0.96
C LEU A 16 -8.04 -4.85 2.07
N ALA A 17 -7.90 -3.57 1.69
CA ALA A 17 -7.79 -2.47 2.65
C ALA A 17 -9.04 -2.33 3.52
N ARG A 18 -10.22 -2.48 2.94
CA ARG A 18 -11.48 -2.40 3.70
C ARG A 18 -11.63 -3.56 4.68
N LYS A 19 -11.18 -4.76 4.29
CA LYS A 19 -11.15 -5.91 5.20
C LYS A 19 -10.21 -5.66 6.38
N LEU A 20 -9.04 -5.10 6.13
CA LEU A 20 -8.09 -4.73 7.19
C LEU A 20 -8.67 -3.65 8.10
N GLN A 21 -9.35 -2.66 7.54
CA GLN A 21 -10.00 -1.61 8.32
C GLN A 21 -11.00 -2.21 9.32
N GLU A 22 -11.83 -3.15 8.87
CA GLU A 22 -12.79 -3.83 9.74
C GLU A 22 -12.10 -4.64 10.84
N LEU A 23 -11.02 -5.35 10.50
CA LEU A 23 -10.31 -6.21 11.44
C LEU A 23 -9.50 -5.42 12.48
N THR A 24 -8.97 -4.27 12.11
CA THR A 24 -8.10 -3.46 12.98
C THR A 24 -8.83 -2.33 13.69
N GLY A 25 -9.99 -1.91 13.18
CA GLY A 25 -10.69 -0.72 13.66
C GLY A 25 -9.99 0.59 13.32
N GLY A 26 -8.99 0.56 12.45
CA GLY A 26 -8.23 1.74 12.06
C GLY A 26 -8.99 2.67 11.11
N ASP A 27 -8.45 3.87 10.94
CA ASP A 27 -8.97 4.80 9.94
C ASP A 27 -8.43 4.45 8.55
N LEU A 28 -9.19 4.77 7.52
CA LEU A 28 -8.81 4.51 6.13
C LEU A 28 -8.47 5.80 5.40
N PHE A 29 -7.36 5.81 4.68
CA PHE A 29 -6.99 6.87 3.74
C PHE A 29 -6.71 6.25 2.37
N GLU A 30 -7.30 6.79 1.33
CA GLU A 30 -7.09 6.34 -0.04
C GLU A 30 -6.13 7.28 -0.76
N ILE A 31 -5.06 6.69 -1.33
CA ILE A 31 -4.12 7.43 -2.17
C ILE A 31 -4.77 7.58 -3.54
N CYS A 32 -5.20 8.79 -3.87
CA CYS A 32 -5.82 9.11 -5.15
C CYS A 32 -4.92 10.07 -5.91
N THR A 33 -4.56 9.71 -7.13
CA THR A 33 -3.81 10.60 -8.00
C THR A 33 -4.73 11.63 -8.63
N ARG A 34 -4.21 12.82 -8.91
CA ARG A 34 -4.97 13.87 -9.61
C ARG A 34 -5.45 13.38 -10.98
N HIS A 35 -4.64 12.54 -11.65
CA HIS A 35 -4.99 11.86 -12.88
C HIS A 35 -5.06 10.36 -12.57
N PRO A 36 -6.27 9.79 -12.33
CA PRO A 36 -6.41 8.40 -11.93
C PRO A 36 -5.80 7.42 -12.93
N TYR A 37 -5.32 6.30 -12.41
CA TYR A 37 -4.88 5.21 -13.27
C TYR A 37 -6.09 4.66 -14.05
N PRO A 38 -5.88 4.20 -15.30
CA PRO A 38 -6.97 3.57 -16.07
C PRO A 38 -7.59 2.40 -15.31
N GLU A 39 -8.89 2.18 -15.50
CA GLU A 39 -9.59 1.07 -14.84
C GLU A 39 -9.16 -0.30 -15.38
N GLU A 40 -8.86 -0.37 -16.69
CA GLU A 40 -8.39 -1.60 -17.29
C GLU A 40 -6.97 -1.93 -16.82
N TYR A 41 -6.78 -3.18 -16.40
CA TYR A 41 -5.51 -3.65 -15.86
C TYR A 41 -4.32 -3.41 -16.80
N ILE A 42 -4.49 -3.76 -18.08
CA ILE A 42 -3.41 -3.59 -19.08
C ILE A 42 -3.01 -2.13 -19.24
N ASP A 43 -3.98 -1.24 -19.35
CA ASP A 43 -3.73 0.19 -19.50
C ASP A 43 -3.12 0.79 -18.23
N ALA A 44 -3.63 0.40 -17.08
CA ALA A 44 -3.09 0.85 -15.78
C ALA A 44 -1.62 0.44 -15.62
N THR A 45 -1.29 -0.79 -15.98
CA THR A 45 0.09 -1.28 -15.87
C THR A 45 1.04 -0.64 -16.89
N ARG A 46 0.53 -0.21 -18.04
CA ARG A 46 1.34 0.56 -19.02
C ARG A 46 1.70 1.92 -18.47
N VAL A 47 0.74 2.63 -17.88
CA VAL A 47 0.97 3.92 -17.24
C VAL A 47 1.98 3.75 -16.10
N ALA A 48 1.79 2.74 -15.27
CA ALA A 48 2.68 2.44 -14.16
C ALA A 48 4.10 2.13 -14.63
N ARG A 49 4.26 1.40 -15.73
CA ARG A 49 5.58 1.10 -16.29
C ARG A 49 6.30 2.37 -16.75
N ASN A 50 5.58 3.26 -17.42
CA ASN A 50 6.16 4.52 -17.87
C ASN A 50 6.58 5.38 -16.67
N GLU A 51 5.75 5.45 -15.65
CA GLU A 51 6.07 6.17 -14.42
C GLU A 51 7.31 5.59 -13.72
N LEU A 52 7.40 4.26 -13.66
CA LEU A 52 8.56 3.58 -13.08
C LEU A 52 9.84 3.90 -13.85
N ARG A 53 9.80 3.85 -15.17
CA ARG A 53 10.96 4.13 -16.03
C ARG A 53 11.44 5.57 -15.93
N THR A 54 10.52 6.51 -15.73
CA THR A 54 10.84 7.93 -15.60
C THR A 54 11.02 8.37 -14.15
N ASN A 55 10.89 7.46 -13.21
CA ASN A 55 10.92 7.74 -11.78
C ASN A 55 9.94 8.86 -11.40
N ALA A 56 8.73 8.77 -11.94
CA ALA A 56 7.70 9.80 -11.80
C ALA A 56 7.21 9.92 -10.35
N ARG A 57 6.70 11.11 -10.02
CA ARG A 57 6.00 11.36 -8.75
C ARG A 57 4.61 11.92 -9.05
N PRO A 58 3.64 11.05 -9.39
CA PRO A 58 2.29 11.50 -9.71
C PRO A 58 1.71 12.36 -8.59
N GLU A 59 1.11 13.47 -8.95
CA GLU A 59 0.50 14.37 -7.98
C GLU A 59 -0.74 13.72 -7.37
N LEU A 60 -0.88 13.81 -6.05
CA LEU A 60 -2.02 13.29 -5.33
C LEU A 60 -3.12 14.34 -5.24
N SER A 61 -4.38 13.91 -5.32
CA SER A 61 -5.54 14.80 -5.22
C SER A 61 -5.78 15.30 -3.80
N GLU A 62 -5.35 14.51 -2.79
CA GLU A 62 -5.51 14.85 -1.38
C GLU A 62 -4.22 14.51 -0.62
N ARG A 63 -3.96 15.27 0.45
CA ARG A 63 -2.90 14.96 1.40
C ARG A 63 -3.51 14.29 2.62
N MET A 64 -2.82 13.31 3.16
CA MET A 64 -3.17 12.75 4.45
C MET A 64 -2.80 13.76 5.54
N GLU A 65 -3.81 14.24 6.26
CA GLU A 65 -3.62 15.15 7.38
C GLU A 65 -3.38 14.37 8.67
N HIS A 66 -2.70 15.02 9.63
CA HIS A 66 -2.48 14.46 10.97
C HIS A 66 -1.76 13.11 10.98
N ILE A 67 -0.81 12.91 10.06
CA ILE A 67 -0.05 11.66 9.99
C ILE A 67 0.72 11.41 11.29
N GLU A 68 1.08 12.46 12.01
CA GLU A 68 1.77 12.39 13.30
C GLU A 68 0.94 11.70 14.38
N ASP A 69 -0.37 11.61 14.20
CA ASP A 69 -1.27 10.95 15.16
C ASP A 69 -1.25 9.42 15.04
N TYR A 70 -0.57 8.88 14.03
CA TYR A 70 -0.57 7.45 13.76
C TYR A 70 0.84 6.88 13.91
N ASP A 71 0.98 5.85 14.75
CA ASP A 71 2.25 5.14 14.95
C ASP A 71 2.40 3.95 14.03
N VAL A 72 1.30 3.37 13.59
CA VAL A 72 1.27 2.17 12.75
C VAL A 72 0.51 2.47 11.46
N ILE A 73 1.13 2.18 10.32
CA ILE A 73 0.53 2.39 9.00
C ILE A 73 0.54 1.08 8.23
N PHE A 74 -0.64 0.59 7.91
CA PHE A 74 -0.81 -0.50 6.96
C PHE A 74 -0.85 0.11 5.57
N LEU A 75 0.13 -0.19 4.75
CA LEU A 75 0.28 0.40 3.42
C LEU A 75 -0.06 -0.61 2.34
N GLY A 76 -1.13 -0.35 1.59
CA GLY A 76 -1.64 -1.24 0.55
C GLY A 76 -1.35 -0.75 -0.86
N TYR A 77 -0.97 -1.68 -1.72
CA TYR A 77 -0.65 -1.38 -3.12
C TYR A 77 -0.70 -2.64 -3.98
N PRO A 78 -0.95 -2.50 -5.29
CA PRO A 78 -0.76 -3.61 -6.22
C PRO A 78 0.73 -3.73 -6.59
N ASN A 79 1.18 -4.96 -6.82
CA ASN A 79 2.49 -5.18 -7.41
C ASN A 79 2.38 -5.02 -8.93
N TRP A 80 2.83 -3.89 -9.42
CA TRP A 80 2.93 -3.61 -10.85
C TRP A 80 4.41 -3.45 -11.22
N TRP A 81 4.91 -4.38 -12.06
CA TRP A 81 6.30 -4.38 -12.51
C TRP A 81 7.33 -4.60 -11.40
N GLY A 82 6.97 -5.42 -10.41
CA GLY A 82 7.88 -5.85 -9.35
C GLY A 82 7.90 -4.99 -8.11
N THR A 83 7.17 -3.86 -8.09
CA THR A 83 7.13 -2.94 -6.94
C THR A 83 5.79 -2.24 -6.87
N PHE A 84 5.66 -1.28 -5.94
CA PHE A 84 4.45 -0.46 -5.84
C PHE A 84 4.42 0.64 -6.90
N PRO A 85 3.21 1.13 -7.25
CA PRO A 85 3.08 2.26 -8.18
C PRO A 85 3.74 3.53 -7.64
N MET A 86 4.18 4.39 -8.54
CA MET A 86 4.92 5.61 -8.16
C MET A 86 4.11 6.60 -7.33
N ALA A 87 2.78 6.53 -7.40
CA ALA A 87 1.91 7.31 -6.51
C ALA A 87 2.18 7.01 -5.02
N VAL A 88 2.57 5.78 -4.70
CA VAL A 88 2.97 5.40 -3.34
C VAL A 88 4.25 6.13 -2.94
N CYS A 89 5.19 6.30 -3.87
CA CYS A 89 6.40 7.09 -3.63
C CYS A 89 6.05 8.54 -3.30
N THR A 90 5.12 9.13 -4.06
CA THR A 90 4.64 10.48 -3.79
C THR A 90 4.11 10.60 -2.37
N PHE A 91 3.29 9.63 -1.96
CA PHE A 91 2.74 9.59 -0.61
C PHE A 91 3.84 9.49 0.46
N LEU A 92 4.77 8.56 0.28
CA LEU A 92 5.83 8.32 1.26
C LEU A 92 6.79 9.49 1.39
N GLU A 93 6.98 10.25 0.32
CA GLU A 93 7.83 11.47 0.33
C GLU A 93 7.09 12.69 0.87
N SER A 94 5.76 12.61 1.05
CA SER A 94 4.95 13.74 1.49
C SER A 94 5.04 14.04 2.99
N ALA A 95 5.61 13.13 3.79
CA ALA A 95 5.70 13.27 5.23
C ALA A 95 6.90 12.50 5.78
N ASP A 96 7.22 12.74 7.05
CA ASP A 96 8.29 12.03 7.74
C ASP A 96 7.71 10.80 8.45
N PHE A 97 8.14 9.62 8.04
CA PHE A 97 7.72 8.36 8.61
C PHE A 97 8.71 7.78 9.64
N SER A 98 9.74 8.55 10.02
CA SER A 98 10.72 8.11 11.00
C SER A 98 10.06 7.78 12.33
N GLY A 99 10.44 6.65 12.91
CA GLY A 99 9.88 6.16 14.17
C GLY A 99 8.53 5.47 14.05
N LYS A 100 7.91 5.49 12.86
CA LYS A 100 6.64 4.81 12.63
C LYS A 100 6.87 3.37 12.17
N THR A 101 5.87 2.53 12.40
CA THR A 101 5.86 1.16 11.90
C THR A 101 5.04 1.10 10.62
N ILE A 102 5.63 0.60 9.53
CA ILE A 102 4.94 0.42 8.25
C ILE A 102 4.80 -1.07 7.98
N ILE A 103 3.59 -1.50 7.68
CA ILE A 103 3.23 -2.89 7.44
C ILE A 103 2.61 -2.97 6.04
N PRO A 104 3.34 -3.44 5.03
CA PRO A 104 2.80 -3.50 3.68
C PRO A 104 1.83 -4.66 3.49
N PHE A 105 0.80 -4.43 2.69
CA PHE A 105 -0.05 -5.49 2.15
C PHE A 105 -0.19 -5.27 0.65
N CYS A 106 0.02 -6.32 -0.10
CA CYS A 106 0.19 -6.24 -1.55
C CYS A 106 -0.78 -7.17 -2.26
N THR A 107 -1.39 -6.70 -3.34
CA THR A 107 -2.11 -7.55 -4.27
C THR A 107 -1.26 -7.79 -5.51
N HIS A 108 -1.39 -8.96 -6.14
CA HIS A 108 -0.58 -9.32 -7.29
C HIS A 108 -1.31 -10.31 -8.21
N GLU A 109 -0.75 -10.52 -9.39
CA GLU A 109 -1.26 -11.49 -10.36
C GLU A 109 -0.31 -12.69 -10.57
N GLY A 110 0.52 -12.99 -9.57
CA GLY A 110 1.43 -14.13 -9.59
C GLY A 110 2.86 -13.83 -9.18
N SER A 111 3.26 -12.56 -9.06
CA SER A 111 4.64 -12.17 -8.75
C SER A 111 4.91 -11.92 -7.26
N GLY A 112 3.90 -12.07 -6.41
CA GLY A 112 4.06 -11.89 -4.97
C GLY A 112 4.37 -10.45 -4.60
N ILE A 113 5.13 -10.25 -3.53
CA ILE A 113 5.48 -8.93 -3.03
C ILE A 113 6.57 -8.23 -3.86
N GLY A 114 7.33 -8.99 -4.68
CA GLY A 114 8.38 -8.45 -5.52
C GLY A 114 9.48 -7.74 -4.74
N TYR A 115 9.97 -6.62 -5.27
CA TYR A 115 10.99 -5.79 -4.65
C TYR A 115 10.40 -4.68 -3.77
N SER A 116 9.10 -4.71 -3.52
CA SER A 116 8.41 -3.59 -2.87
C SER A 116 8.88 -3.34 -1.44
N GLN A 117 9.20 -4.38 -0.68
CA GLN A 117 9.70 -4.19 0.69
C GLN A 117 11.08 -3.55 0.71
N GLU A 118 11.96 -3.91 -0.22
CA GLU A 118 13.29 -3.32 -0.35
C GLU A 118 13.18 -1.85 -0.78
N ASP A 119 12.29 -1.56 -1.73
CA ASP A 119 12.05 -0.19 -2.17
C ASP A 119 11.46 0.67 -1.05
N LEU A 120 10.57 0.09 -0.25
CA LEU A 120 9.98 0.76 0.90
C LEU A 120 11.05 1.11 1.94
N GLN A 121 11.99 0.19 2.20
CA GLN A 121 13.10 0.43 3.11
C GLN A 121 13.99 1.59 2.63
N LYS A 122 14.22 1.68 1.33
CA LYS A 122 15.01 2.77 0.74
C LYS A 122 14.33 4.13 0.87
N LEU A 123 13.00 4.16 0.71
CA LEU A 123 12.24 5.41 0.81
C LEU A 123 12.02 5.86 2.25
N CYS A 124 11.93 4.93 3.18
CA CYS A 124 11.65 5.19 4.59
C CYS A 124 12.68 4.53 5.49
N PRO A 125 13.94 4.96 5.43
CA PRO A 125 15.01 4.28 6.20
C PRO A 125 14.87 4.42 7.70
N GLY A 126 14.17 5.44 8.18
CA GLY A 126 13.92 5.66 9.61
C GLY A 126 12.69 4.96 10.16
N ALA A 127 11.91 4.30 9.31
CA ALA A 127 10.71 3.58 9.74
C ALA A 127 11.06 2.13 10.09
N LYS A 128 10.25 1.57 11.01
CA LYS A 128 10.31 0.13 11.28
C LYS A 128 9.40 -0.58 10.29
N LEU A 129 9.95 -1.50 9.52
CA LEU A 129 9.19 -2.31 8.58
C LEU A 129 8.89 -3.67 9.16
N ILE A 130 7.62 -4.08 9.12
CA ILE A 130 7.18 -5.42 9.47
C ILE A 130 6.91 -6.16 8.17
N THR A 131 7.27 -7.45 8.13
CA THR A 131 7.04 -8.29 6.95
C THR A 131 5.57 -8.27 6.57
N GLY A 132 5.30 -7.90 5.33
CA GLY A 132 3.97 -7.75 4.81
C GLY A 132 3.34 -9.05 4.33
N ILE A 133 2.12 -8.92 3.82
CA ILE A 133 1.39 -10.02 3.21
C ILE A 133 1.15 -9.73 1.73
N ALA A 134 1.22 -10.75 0.91
CA ALA A 134 0.89 -10.67 -0.51
C ALA A 134 -0.27 -11.61 -0.82
N ILE A 135 -1.32 -11.07 -1.42
CA ILE A 135 -2.54 -11.81 -1.75
C ILE A 135 -2.78 -11.70 -3.26
N ARG A 136 -2.97 -12.83 -3.92
CA ARG A 136 -3.33 -12.82 -5.34
C ARG A 136 -4.69 -12.14 -5.53
N GLY A 137 -4.81 -11.29 -6.57
CA GLY A 137 -6.02 -10.51 -6.82
C GLY A 137 -7.29 -11.35 -6.84
N GLY A 138 -7.27 -12.52 -7.47
CA GLY A 138 -8.42 -13.42 -7.53
C GLY A 138 -8.81 -14.03 -6.19
N ARG A 139 -8.03 -13.86 -5.14
CA ARG A 139 -8.29 -14.43 -3.81
C ARG A 139 -8.63 -13.39 -2.74
N VAL A 140 -8.68 -12.10 -3.08
CA VAL A 140 -8.94 -11.06 -2.08
C VAL A 140 -10.31 -11.23 -1.42
N ALA A 141 -11.31 -11.67 -2.17
CA ALA A 141 -12.65 -11.87 -1.64
C ALA A 141 -12.72 -12.96 -0.54
N SER A 142 -11.80 -13.91 -0.55
CA SER A 142 -11.76 -15.02 0.40
C SER A 142 -10.55 -14.95 1.35
N ALA A 143 -9.94 -13.77 1.48
CA ALA A 143 -8.70 -13.61 2.24
C ALA A 143 -8.90 -13.37 3.74
N ASP A 144 -10.12 -13.32 4.24
CA ASP A 144 -10.41 -12.92 5.62
C ASP A 144 -9.61 -13.74 6.65
N ARG A 145 -9.62 -15.06 6.52
CA ARG A 145 -8.91 -15.94 7.45
C ARG A 145 -7.40 -15.73 7.39
N GLN A 146 -6.86 -15.58 6.19
CA GLN A 146 -5.44 -15.36 5.99
C GLN A 146 -5.00 -14.04 6.61
N LEU A 147 -5.81 -12.99 6.47
CA LEU A 147 -5.55 -11.69 7.09
C LEU A 147 -5.61 -11.78 8.62
N GLU A 148 -6.60 -12.48 9.16
CA GLU A 148 -6.72 -12.66 10.60
C GLU A 148 -5.51 -13.38 11.19
N GLU A 149 -5.08 -14.47 10.56
CA GLU A 149 -3.91 -15.23 10.98
C GLU A 149 -2.64 -14.38 10.91
N TRP A 150 -2.49 -13.60 9.85
CA TRP A 150 -1.37 -12.69 9.68
C TRP A 150 -1.32 -11.63 10.78
N LEU A 151 -2.46 -11.00 11.07
CA LEU A 151 -2.56 -10.00 12.14
C LEU A 151 -2.25 -10.59 13.51
N GLN A 152 -2.69 -11.80 13.79
CA GLN A 152 -2.44 -12.48 15.07
C GLN A 152 -0.96 -12.76 15.31
N LYS A 153 -0.18 -12.95 14.25
CA LYS A 153 1.26 -13.21 14.37
C LYS A 153 2.08 -11.95 14.62
N MET A 154 1.47 -10.78 14.46
CA MET A 154 2.18 -9.51 14.70
C MET A 154 2.20 -9.16 16.18
N THR A 155 3.36 -8.74 16.64
CA THR A 155 3.52 -8.11 17.95
C THR A 155 3.75 -6.62 17.71
N LEU A 156 2.74 -5.83 17.97
CA LEU A 156 2.80 -4.37 17.72
C LEU A 156 2.96 -3.60 19.03
#